data_6e73fcc6f0231747b8a29e691efb216e
#
_entry.id   6e73fcc6f0231747b8a29e691efb216e
#
_cell.length_a   1.000
_cell.length_b   1.000
_cell.length_c   1.000
_cell.angle_alpha   90.00
_cell.angle_beta   90.00
_cell.angle_gamma   90.00
#
_symmetry.space_group_name_H-M   'P 1'
#
loop_
_entity.id
_entity.type
_entity.pdbx_description
1 polymer ?
#
loop_
_entity_poly.entity_id
_entity_poly.type
_entity_poly.pdbx_seq_one_letter_code
_entity_poly.pdbx_strand_id
1 'polypeptide(L)'
;MFREGKFNIKKYRLFIFVILLLVIYIFLLKNDWENSHRGLTFAMLDVGQGDGIFIESPTGTQVMFDGGPPRKVLGSFSRVMSPFDKTIDALIITNPDADHIGGFLDILKNYKVGVVFESGTLTDSKTYQSLREEMKNQNIPDILVERGMKLDLGGGVMIDILFPDRDVSEWATNDGGVVARLSYGKTSVMLTGDIGAKTEKIILSENSEAQLTSTILKVGHHGSHTSSSSSFVKIISPEYSLISDGKNNSYGHPHRETLDTLTKFGSKILRTDLLGTIIMKSDGQDVNFSFHK
;
A
#
# COMPACT_ATOMS: atom_id res chain seq x y z
N MET A 1 34.71 44.71 41.26
CA MET A 1 34.85 45.27 39.90
C MET A 1 35.07 44.09 38.95
N PHE A 2 33.98 43.50 38.44
CA PHE A 2 34.05 42.36 37.55
C PHE A 2 34.23 42.89 36.11
N ARG A 3 35.35 42.50 35.46
CA ARG A 3 35.59 42.81 34.04
C ARG A 3 34.70 41.86 33.21
N GLU A 4 33.67 42.38 32.58
CA GLU A 4 32.92 41.67 31.53
C GLU A 4 33.86 41.48 30.33
N GLY A 5 34.33 40.26 30.15
CA GLY A 5 35.07 39.87 28.97
C GLY A 5 34.11 39.81 27.77
N LYS A 6 34.16 40.80 26.88
CA LYS A 6 33.43 40.77 25.62
C LYS A 6 33.86 39.55 24.78
N PHE A 7 32.97 38.60 24.63
CA PHE A 7 33.19 37.41 23.80
C PHE A 7 33.47 37.82 22.36
N ASN A 8 34.67 37.62 21.87
CA ASN A 8 35.07 38.05 20.53
C ASN A 8 34.69 37.00 19.48
N ILE A 9 33.45 37.08 18.99
CA ILE A 9 32.87 36.12 18.00
C ILE A 9 33.74 36.04 16.73
N LYS A 10 34.46 37.11 16.35
CA LYS A 10 35.31 37.10 15.15
C LYS A 10 36.47 36.08 15.25
N LYS A 11 37.01 35.82 16.45
CA LYS A 11 38.12 34.90 16.69
C LYS A 11 37.67 33.42 16.48
N TYR A 12 36.38 33.14 16.66
CA TYR A 12 35.84 31.76 16.60
C TYR A 12 35.05 31.51 15.32
N ARG A 13 34.93 32.47 14.40
CA ARG A 13 34.12 32.30 13.18
C ARG A 13 34.51 31.10 12.36
N LEU A 14 35.80 30.84 12.13
CA LEU A 14 36.29 29.67 11.39
C LEU A 14 35.98 28.39 12.12
N PHE A 15 36.18 28.37 13.44
CA PHE A 15 35.91 27.22 14.28
C PHE A 15 34.41 26.85 14.29
N ILE A 16 33.52 27.83 14.42
CA ILE A 16 32.06 27.66 14.35
C ILE A 16 31.65 27.15 12.96
N PHE A 17 32.25 27.70 11.89
CA PHE A 17 31.98 27.28 10.54
C PHE A 17 32.40 25.80 10.31
N VAL A 18 33.57 25.38 10.78
CA VAL A 18 34.05 24.00 10.71
C VAL A 18 33.13 23.05 11.49
N ILE A 19 32.69 23.42 12.69
CA ILE A 19 31.72 22.63 13.48
C ILE A 19 30.40 22.49 12.71
N LEU A 20 29.90 23.57 12.12
CA LEU A 20 28.65 23.53 11.34
C LEU A 20 28.77 22.57 10.16
N LEU A 21 29.88 22.64 9.43
CA LEU A 21 30.15 21.68 8.32
C LEU A 21 30.24 20.23 8.81
N LEU A 22 30.87 19.99 9.96
CA LEU A 22 30.99 18.68 10.54
C LEU A 22 29.59 18.12 10.95
N VAL A 23 28.76 18.96 11.56
CA VAL A 23 27.38 18.58 11.92
C VAL A 23 26.56 18.26 10.68
N ILE A 24 26.65 19.09 9.62
CA ILE A 24 25.98 18.83 8.35
C ILE A 24 26.49 17.51 7.74
N TYR A 25 27.81 17.29 7.74
CA TYR A 25 28.40 16.06 7.22
C TYR A 25 27.93 14.81 7.98
N ILE A 26 27.93 14.85 9.32
CA ILE A 26 27.41 13.76 10.16
C ILE A 26 25.93 13.52 9.89
N PHE A 27 25.13 14.59 9.73
CA PHE A 27 23.72 14.49 9.40
C PHE A 27 23.52 13.83 8.02
N LEU A 28 24.30 14.21 7.02
CA LEU A 28 24.25 13.60 5.69
C LEU A 28 24.67 12.12 5.73
N LEU A 29 25.74 11.77 6.45
CA LEU A 29 26.16 10.38 6.62
C LEU A 29 25.10 9.54 7.33
N LYS A 30 24.48 10.08 8.38
CA LYS A 30 23.41 9.41 9.10
C LYS A 30 22.20 9.18 8.19
N ASN A 31 21.80 10.19 7.43
CA ASN A 31 20.69 10.09 6.48
C ASN A 31 20.98 9.07 5.35
N ASP A 32 22.20 9.05 4.83
CA ASP A 32 22.63 8.08 3.82
C ASP A 32 22.65 6.65 4.38
N TRP A 33 23.14 6.48 5.62
CA TRP A 33 23.13 5.19 6.31
C TRP A 33 21.70 4.72 6.59
N GLU A 34 20.81 5.59 7.09
CA GLU A 34 19.40 5.28 7.32
C GLU A 34 18.70 4.91 6.00
N ASN A 35 18.97 5.62 4.90
CA ASN A 35 18.42 5.32 3.58
C ASN A 35 18.93 3.98 3.03
N SER A 36 20.22 3.67 3.18
CA SER A 36 20.80 2.40 2.69
C SER A 36 20.36 1.17 3.50
N HIS A 37 19.78 1.37 4.70
CA HIS A 37 19.24 0.31 5.56
C HIS A 37 17.71 0.34 5.66
N ARG A 38 17.05 1.13 4.81
CA ARG A 38 15.59 1.09 4.69
C ARG A 38 15.18 -0.24 4.08
N GLY A 39 14.34 -0.97 4.78
CA GLY A 39 13.64 -2.12 4.22
C GLY A 39 12.36 -1.69 3.48
N LEU A 40 11.63 -2.69 3.00
CA LEU A 40 10.28 -2.50 2.48
C LEU A 40 9.34 -2.11 3.65
N THR A 41 8.59 -1.05 3.48
CA THR A 41 7.43 -0.73 4.32
C THR A 41 6.14 -1.04 3.55
N PHE A 42 5.28 -1.83 4.15
CA PHE A 42 3.93 -2.11 3.68
C PHE A 42 2.96 -1.78 4.82
N ALA A 43 2.00 -0.91 4.57
CA ALA A 43 1.04 -0.50 5.59
C ALA A 43 -0.39 -0.66 5.07
N MET A 44 -1.18 -1.51 5.73
CA MET A 44 -2.63 -1.55 5.56
C MET A 44 -3.23 -0.53 6.51
N LEU A 45 -3.76 0.55 5.95
CA LEU A 45 -4.26 1.70 6.68
C LEU A 45 -5.65 1.41 7.29
N ASP A 46 -5.86 1.83 8.52
CA ASP A 46 -7.22 1.84 9.08
C ASP A 46 -8.01 3.00 8.44
N VAL A 47 -8.74 2.66 7.41
CA VAL A 47 -9.64 3.57 6.69
C VAL A 47 -11.12 3.31 7.02
N GLY A 48 -11.39 2.41 7.96
CA GLY A 48 -12.73 1.85 8.20
C GLY A 48 -13.07 0.78 7.18
N GLN A 49 -14.30 0.74 6.68
CA GLN A 49 -14.69 -0.21 5.63
C GLN A 49 -14.15 0.26 4.31
N GLY A 50 -13.28 -0.55 3.67
CA GLY A 50 -12.60 -0.23 2.41
C GLY A 50 -11.13 -0.60 2.45
N ASP A 51 -10.40 -0.39 1.37
CA ASP A 51 -8.97 -0.65 1.25
C ASP A 51 -8.15 0.62 1.13
N GLY A 52 -7.06 0.68 1.86
CA GLY A 52 -6.03 1.69 1.72
C GLY A 52 -4.68 1.07 2.10
N ILE A 53 -3.79 0.94 1.15
CA ILE A 53 -2.49 0.30 1.36
C ILE A 53 -1.39 1.25 0.88
N PHE A 54 -0.41 1.50 1.73
CA PHE A 54 0.78 2.26 1.40
C PHE A 54 2.01 1.34 1.35
N ILE A 55 2.83 1.53 0.32
CA ILE A 55 4.06 0.78 0.09
C ILE A 55 5.19 1.79 -0.13
N GLU A 56 6.29 1.62 0.61
CA GLU A 56 7.53 2.37 0.38
C GLU A 56 8.69 1.39 0.22
N SER A 57 9.36 1.48 -0.92
CA SER A 57 10.53 0.64 -1.21
C SER A 57 11.77 1.12 -0.43
N PRO A 58 12.84 0.32 -0.35
CA PRO A 58 14.11 0.74 0.26
C PRO A 58 14.72 1.99 -0.39
N THR A 59 14.41 2.26 -1.66
CA THR A 59 14.89 3.44 -2.40
C THR A 59 14.00 4.67 -2.23
N GLY A 60 12.88 4.53 -1.51
CA GLY A 60 11.94 5.62 -1.23
C GLY A 60 10.84 5.78 -2.28
N THR A 61 10.71 4.87 -3.26
CA THR A 61 9.57 4.87 -4.19
C THR A 61 8.29 4.51 -3.43
N GLN A 62 7.26 5.33 -3.60
CA GLN A 62 6.02 5.27 -2.86
C GLN A 62 4.84 4.94 -3.76
N VAL A 63 4.08 3.93 -3.38
CA VAL A 63 2.89 3.49 -4.10
C VAL A 63 1.73 3.33 -3.12
N MET A 64 0.55 3.76 -3.53
CA MET A 64 -0.69 3.43 -2.82
C MET A 64 -1.56 2.49 -3.67
N PHE A 65 -1.96 1.37 -3.08
CA PHE A 65 -3.07 0.55 -3.56
C PHE A 65 -4.33 0.96 -2.81
N ASP A 66 -5.28 1.52 -3.54
CA ASP A 66 -6.52 2.08 -3.01
C ASP A 66 -6.33 3.17 -1.94
N GLY A 67 -7.35 3.96 -1.74
CA GLY A 67 -7.34 5.10 -0.84
C GLY A 67 -8.43 5.05 0.24
N GLY A 68 -9.22 3.97 0.26
CA GLY A 68 -10.35 3.85 1.18
C GLY A 68 -11.52 4.77 0.84
N PRO A 69 -12.53 4.80 1.72
CA PRO A 69 -13.66 5.70 1.58
C PRO A 69 -13.26 7.17 1.73
N PRO A 70 -14.12 8.10 1.25
CA PRO A 70 -13.83 9.53 1.35
C PRO A 70 -13.54 9.99 2.77
N ARG A 71 -12.57 10.90 2.92
CA ARG A 71 -12.19 11.59 4.18
C ARG A 71 -11.63 10.70 5.29
N LYS A 72 -11.15 9.49 4.96
CA LYS A 72 -10.61 8.56 5.97
C LYS A 72 -9.10 8.37 5.89
N VAL A 73 -8.54 8.36 4.68
CA VAL A 73 -7.16 7.96 4.43
C VAL A 73 -6.11 8.84 5.10
N LEU A 74 -6.28 10.17 5.08
CA LEU A 74 -5.23 11.12 5.51
C LEU A 74 -4.77 10.93 6.96
N GLY A 75 -5.71 10.57 7.85
CA GLY A 75 -5.39 10.35 9.28
C GLY A 75 -4.43 9.20 9.50
N SER A 76 -4.69 8.06 8.85
CA SER A 76 -3.84 6.87 8.93
C SER A 76 -2.59 6.99 8.07
N PHE A 77 -2.70 7.61 6.89
CA PHE A 77 -1.60 7.86 5.99
C PHE A 77 -0.51 8.76 6.59
N SER A 78 -0.89 9.81 7.32
CA SER A 78 0.06 10.70 7.99
C SER A 78 0.94 10.03 9.06
N ARG A 79 0.60 8.82 9.48
CA ARG A 79 1.38 8.03 10.45
C ARG A 79 2.49 7.20 9.80
N VAL A 80 2.38 6.95 8.50
CA VAL A 80 3.34 6.12 7.74
C VAL A 80 4.20 6.95 6.79
N MET A 81 3.70 8.10 6.36
CA MET A 81 4.38 9.01 5.45
C MET A 81 5.09 10.14 6.21
N SER A 82 6.27 10.53 5.74
CA SER A 82 6.97 11.71 6.27
C SER A 82 6.11 12.98 6.11
N PRO A 83 5.95 13.81 7.15
CA PRO A 83 5.15 15.03 7.06
C PRO A 83 5.70 16.07 6.08
N PHE A 84 6.99 15.96 5.73
CA PHE A 84 7.69 16.85 4.79
C PHE A 84 7.63 16.36 3.35
N ASP A 85 7.29 15.10 3.12
CA ASP A 85 7.09 14.56 1.78
C ASP A 85 5.67 14.84 1.32
N LYS A 86 5.54 15.37 0.10
CA LYS A 86 4.27 15.74 -0.54
C LYS A 86 4.13 15.11 -1.91
N THR A 87 4.86 14.03 -2.14
CA THR A 87 4.84 13.28 -3.41
C THR A 87 4.40 11.85 -3.18
N ILE A 88 3.75 11.24 -4.15
CA ILE A 88 3.46 9.81 -4.24
C ILE A 88 3.74 9.42 -5.70
N ASP A 89 4.61 8.45 -5.91
CA ASP A 89 5.04 8.10 -7.27
C ASP A 89 3.90 7.48 -8.07
N ALA A 90 3.10 6.58 -7.46
CA ALA A 90 1.99 5.95 -8.15
C ALA A 90 0.80 5.68 -7.23
N LEU A 91 -0.41 5.76 -7.80
CA LEU A 91 -1.63 5.18 -7.24
C LEU A 91 -2.01 3.97 -8.09
N ILE A 92 -2.49 2.92 -7.44
CA ILE A 92 -3.04 1.73 -8.10
C ILE A 92 -4.49 1.59 -7.63
N ILE A 93 -5.42 1.67 -8.56
CA ILE A 93 -6.85 1.48 -8.32
C ILE A 93 -7.16 0.01 -8.57
N THR A 94 -7.51 -0.72 -7.50
CA THR A 94 -7.88 -2.13 -7.67
C THR A 94 -9.24 -2.26 -8.32
N ASN A 95 -10.23 -1.48 -7.86
CA ASN A 95 -11.53 -1.34 -8.46
C ASN A 95 -12.07 0.09 -8.24
N PRO A 96 -13.04 0.58 -9.06
CA PRO A 96 -13.51 1.95 -8.99
C PRO A 96 -14.62 2.20 -7.95
N ASP A 97 -14.82 1.32 -6.97
CA ASP A 97 -15.82 1.50 -5.93
C ASP A 97 -15.39 2.55 -4.90
N ALA A 98 -16.37 3.24 -4.30
CA ALA A 98 -16.11 4.42 -3.47
C ALA A 98 -15.29 4.13 -2.20
N ASP A 99 -15.34 2.93 -1.68
CA ASP A 99 -14.57 2.48 -0.52
C ASP A 99 -13.12 2.05 -0.87
N HIS A 100 -12.77 2.10 -2.16
CA HIS A 100 -11.41 1.97 -2.67
C HIS A 100 -10.83 3.29 -3.15
N ILE A 101 -11.59 4.07 -3.93
CA ILE A 101 -11.05 5.27 -4.59
C ILE A 101 -11.41 6.59 -3.89
N GLY A 102 -12.34 6.59 -2.94
CA GLY A 102 -12.87 7.83 -2.37
C GLY A 102 -11.82 8.70 -1.69
N GLY A 103 -10.88 8.07 -0.99
CA GLY A 103 -9.77 8.75 -0.33
C GLY A 103 -8.72 9.32 -1.29
N PHE A 104 -8.64 8.85 -2.53
CA PHE A 104 -7.73 9.42 -3.52
C PHE A 104 -8.06 10.86 -3.86
N LEU A 105 -9.32 11.28 -3.76
CA LEU A 105 -9.70 12.70 -3.88
C LEU A 105 -9.04 13.57 -2.78
N ASP A 106 -8.85 13.02 -1.59
CA ASP A 106 -8.15 13.72 -0.52
C ASP A 106 -6.64 13.67 -0.72
N ILE A 107 -6.11 12.56 -1.24
CA ILE A 107 -4.69 12.42 -1.62
C ILE A 107 -4.32 13.45 -2.70
N LEU A 108 -5.07 13.52 -3.80
CA LEU A 108 -4.79 14.44 -4.91
C LEU A 108 -4.83 15.93 -4.52
N LYS A 109 -5.59 16.28 -3.48
CA LYS A 109 -5.61 17.65 -2.92
C LYS A 109 -4.39 18.00 -2.09
N ASN A 110 -3.69 17.02 -1.53
CA ASN A 110 -2.64 17.21 -0.54
C ASN A 110 -1.26 16.77 -0.98
N TYR A 111 -1.19 15.92 -2.02
CA TYR A 111 0.03 15.31 -2.52
C TYR A 111 0.09 15.43 -4.05
N LYS A 112 1.31 15.55 -4.58
CA LYS A 112 1.57 15.45 -6.01
C LYS A 112 1.71 13.97 -6.37
N VAL A 113 0.89 13.50 -7.30
CA VAL A 113 0.91 12.12 -7.78
C VAL A 113 1.57 12.04 -9.15
N GLY A 114 2.42 11.03 -9.34
CA GLY A 114 3.16 10.82 -10.58
C GLY A 114 2.34 10.15 -11.67
N VAL A 115 1.66 9.05 -11.35
CA VAL A 115 0.89 8.23 -12.30
C VAL A 115 -0.21 7.46 -11.58
N VAL A 116 -1.28 7.13 -12.29
CA VAL A 116 -2.33 6.21 -11.83
C VAL A 116 -2.32 4.96 -12.71
N PHE A 117 -2.47 3.80 -12.07
CA PHE A 117 -2.66 2.51 -12.70
C PHE A 117 -4.05 1.97 -12.34
N GLU A 118 -4.79 1.43 -13.30
CA GLU A 118 -6.14 0.87 -13.05
C GLU A 118 -6.44 -0.32 -13.95
N SER A 119 -7.47 -1.11 -13.59
CA SER A 119 -7.89 -2.29 -14.36
C SER A 119 -8.63 -1.95 -15.64
N GLY A 120 -9.24 -0.77 -15.72
CA GLY A 120 -10.13 -0.37 -16.82
C GLY A 120 -11.60 -0.75 -16.60
N THR A 121 -11.98 -1.30 -15.44
CA THR A 121 -13.41 -1.43 -15.09
C THR A 121 -14.07 -0.06 -14.97
N LEU A 122 -15.29 0.07 -15.47
CA LEU A 122 -16.01 1.33 -15.50
C LEU A 122 -17.18 1.34 -14.52
N THR A 123 -17.49 2.52 -14.00
CA THR A 123 -18.68 2.76 -13.16
C THR A 123 -19.22 4.17 -13.37
N ASP A 124 -20.52 4.36 -13.25
CA ASP A 124 -21.18 5.66 -13.31
C ASP A 124 -21.18 6.38 -11.95
N SER A 125 -20.43 5.90 -10.98
CA SER A 125 -20.40 6.49 -9.63
C SER A 125 -19.86 7.94 -9.68
N LYS A 126 -20.46 8.82 -8.88
CA LYS A 126 -20.01 10.21 -8.75
C LYS A 126 -18.58 10.32 -8.25
N THR A 127 -18.18 9.40 -7.39
CA THR A 127 -16.81 9.35 -6.84
C THR A 127 -15.79 9.08 -7.93
N TYR A 128 -16.07 8.11 -8.82
CA TYR A 128 -15.20 7.80 -9.96
C TYR A 128 -15.13 8.95 -10.94
N GLN A 129 -16.27 9.54 -11.30
CA GLN A 129 -16.32 10.71 -12.19
C GLN A 129 -15.50 11.89 -11.63
N SER A 130 -15.67 12.19 -10.33
CA SER A 130 -14.89 13.25 -9.66
C SER A 130 -13.38 12.95 -9.63
N LEU A 131 -13.01 11.69 -9.43
CA LEU A 131 -11.59 11.27 -9.45
C LEU A 131 -10.99 11.45 -10.86
N ARG A 132 -11.71 11.01 -11.89
CA ARG A 132 -11.29 11.16 -13.30
C ARG A 132 -11.13 12.64 -13.69
N GLU A 133 -12.06 13.50 -13.26
CA GLU A 133 -11.97 14.93 -13.48
C GLU A 133 -10.74 15.55 -12.79
N GLU A 134 -10.48 15.19 -11.53
CA GLU A 134 -9.34 15.70 -10.78
C GLU A 134 -8.01 15.23 -11.38
N MET A 135 -7.89 13.97 -11.78
CA MET A 135 -6.72 13.44 -12.50
C MET A 135 -6.46 14.21 -13.80
N LYS A 136 -7.52 14.49 -14.57
CA LYS A 136 -7.43 15.27 -15.79
C LYS A 136 -6.98 16.71 -15.53
N ASN A 137 -7.53 17.37 -14.51
CA ASN A 137 -7.18 18.75 -14.13
C ASN A 137 -5.71 18.88 -13.73
N GLN A 138 -5.16 17.84 -13.09
CA GLN A 138 -3.76 17.78 -12.67
C GLN A 138 -2.83 17.20 -13.74
N ASN A 139 -3.35 16.78 -14.92
CA ASN A 139 -2.61 16.11 -15.99
C ASN A 139 -1.86 14.86 -15.51
N ILE A 140 -2.47 14.07 -14.63
CA ILE A 140 -1.88 12.83 -14.14
C ILE A 140 -2.04 11.73 -15.19
N PRO A 141 -0.95 11.09 -15.63
CA PRO A 141 -1.01 9.95 -16.54
C PRO A 141 -1.85 8.82 -15.96
N ASP A 142 -2.62 8.16 -16.80
CA ASP A 142 -3.48 7.04 -16.45
C ASP A 142 -3.15 5.85 -17.36
N ILE A 143 -2.84 4.73 -16.76
CA ILE A 143 -2.32 3.53 -17.44
C ILE A 143 -3.18 2.34 -17.06
N LEU A 144 -3.77 1.68 -18.06
CA LEU A 144 -4.42 0.39 -17.86
C LEU A 144 -3.36 -0.68 -17.63
N VAL A 145 -3.51 -1.44 -16.53
CA VAL A 145 -2.63 -2.57 -16.24
C VAL A 145 -3.13 -3.83 -16.92
N GLU A 146 -2.18 -4.67 -17.30
CA GLU A 146 -2.44 -5.99 -17.88
C GLU A 146 -1.54 -7.03 -17.21
N ARG A 147 -2.04 -8.26 -17.13
CA ARG A 147 -1.28 -9.43 -16.66
C ARG A 147 0.08 -9.52 -17.34
N GLY A 148 1.12 -9.70 -16.52
CA GLY A 148 2.52 -9.77 -16.98
C GLY A 148 3.25 -8.43 -16.91
N MET A 149 2.56 -7.30 -16.72
CA MET A 149 3.22 -6.04 -16.37
C MET A 149 3.97 -6.16 -15.04
N LYS A 150 5.12 -5.48 -14.97
CA LYS A 150 5.97 -5.43 -13.78
C LYS A 150 6.31 -3.99 -13.46
N LEU A 151 6.13 -3.62 -12.20
CA LEU A 151 6.53 -2.31 -11.68
C LEU A 151 7.74 -2.52 -10.78
N ASP A 152 8.90 -1.99 -11.19
CA ASP A 152 10.11 -1.98 -10.37
C ASP A 152 10.10 -0.73 -9.48
N LEU A 153 10.00 -0.96 -8.17
CA LEU A 153 10.01 0.12 -7.18
C LEU A 153 11.41 0.45 -6.68
N GLY A 154 12.43 -0.20 -7.23
CA GLY A 154 13.81 -0.06 -6.77
C GLY A 154 14.11 -0.85 -5.49
N GLY A 155 15.41 -0.97 -5.18
CA GLY A 155 15.87 -1.70 -4.00
C GLY A 155 15.54 -3.20 -3.99
N GLY A 156 15.16 -3.78 -5.15
CA GLY A 156 14.76 -5.18 -5.28
C GLY A 156 13.28 -5.45 -4.96
N VAL A 157 12.47 -4.39 -4.85
CA VAL A 157 11.01 -4.49 -4.67
C VAL A 157 10.32 -4.47 -6.02
N MET A 158 9.54 -5.50 -6.31
CA MET A 158 8.79 -5.65 -7.56
C MET A 158 7.30 -5.85 -7.30
N ILE A 159 6.46 -5.32 -8.17
CA ILE A 159 5.04 -5.62 -8.24
C ILE A 159 4.77 -6.30 -9.58
N ASP A 160 4.31 -7.55 -9.55
CA ASP A 160 3.87 -8.31 -10.70
C ASP A 160 2.35 -8.24 -10.82
N ILE A 161 1.81 -7.76 -11.94
CA ILE A 161 0.37 -7.74 -12.23
C ILE A 161 -0.04 -9.14 -12.69
N LEU A 162 -0.99 -9.74 -11.97
CA LEU A 162 -1.51 -11.08 -12.22
C LEU A 162 -2.88 -11.08 -12.92
N PHE A 163 -3.62 -10.00 -12.79
CA PHE A 163 -4.91 -9.76 -13.42
C PHE A 163 -5.17 -8.23 -13.49
N PRO A 164 -5.87 -7.67 -14.50
CA PRO A 164 -6.63 -8.36 -15.56
C PRO A 164 -5.74 -8.98 -16.65
N ASP A 165 -6.26 -10.07 -17.27
CA ASP A 165 -5.64 -10.77 -18.40
C ASP A 165 -6.36 -10.47 -19.74
N ARG A 166 -7.37 -9.62 -19.69
CA ARG A 166 -8.27 -9.23 -20.80
C ARG A 166 -8.94 -7.90 -20.51
N ASP A 167 -9.67 -7.37 -21.50
CA ASP A 167 -10.56 -6.22 -21.30
C ASP A 167 -11.65 -6.57 -20.27
N VAL A 168 -11.73 -5.77 -19.22
CA VAL A 168 -12.67 -5.92 -18.11
C VAL A 168 -13.62 -4.71 -17.98
N SER A 169 -13.66 -3.83 -18.98
CA SER A 169 -14.43 -2.56 -18.95
C SER A 169 -15.92 -2.77 -18.65
N GLU A 170 -16.49 -3.89 -19.12
CA GLU A 170 -17.90 -4.25 -18.90
C GLU A 170 -18.12 -5.25 -17.75
N TRP A 171 -17.07 -5.56 -17.00
CA TRP A 171 -17.20 -6.49 -15.87
C TRP A 171 -17.74 -5.78 -14.63
N ALA A 172 -18.34 -6.55 -13.72
CA ALA A 172 -18.60 -6.04 -12.37
C ALA A 172 -17.31 -5.55 -11.74
N THR A 173 -17.33 -4.41 -11.04
CA THR A 173 -16.16 -3.71 -10.53
C THR A 173 -15.24 -4.62 -9.71
N ASN A 174 -15.81 -5.46 -8.85
CA ASN A 174 -15.05 -6.43 -8.06
C ASN A 174 -14.44 -7.54 -8.93
N ASP A 175 -15.19 -8.10 -9.89
CA ASP A 175 -14.69 -9.19 -10.73
C ASP A 175 -13.56 -8.76 -11.67
N GLY A 176 -13.56 -7.50 -12.10
CA GLY A 176 -12.56 -6.92 -13.00
C GLY A 176 -11.39 -6.23 -12.30
N GLY A 177 -11.28 -6.36 -10.99
CA GLY A 177 -10.29 -5.64 -10.18
C GLY A 177 -8.83 -6.06 -10.43
N VAL A 178 -7.88 -5.17 -10.12
CA VAL A 178 -6.44 -5.46 -10.22
C VAL A 178 -6.03 -6.47 -9.14
N VAL A 179 -5.33 -7.51 -9.56
CA VAL A 179 -4.62 -8.43 -8.66
C VAL A 179 -3.14 -8.36 -8.95
N ALA A 180 -2.35 -8.19 -7.90
CA ALA A 180 -0.92 -8.06 -8.01
C ALA A 180 -0.19 -8.81 -6.89
N ARG A 181 1.07 -9.15 -7.15
CA ARG A 181 1.96 -9.73 -6.15
C ARG A 181 3.17 -8.81 -5.95
N LEU A 182 3.27 -8.25 -4.76
CA LEU A 182 4.47 -7.55 -4.30
C LEU A 182 5.50 -8.58 -3.86
N SER A 183 6.77 -8.37 -4.21
CA SER A 183 7.88 -9.23 -3.79
C SER A 183 9.11 -8.42 -3.40
N TYR A 184 9.79 -8.86 -2.32
CA TYR A 184 11.05 -8.32 -1.85
C TYR A 184 11.85 -9.43 -1.15
N GLY A 185 12.90 -9.93 -1.80
CA GLY A 185 13.64 -11.09 -1.31
C GLY A 185 12.74 -12.30 -1.11
N LYS A 186 12.61 -12.80 0.14
CA LYS A 186 11.71 -13.89 0.53
C LYS A 186 10.31 -13.40 0.93
N THR A 187 10.15 -12.09 1.17
CA THR A 187 8.84 -11.50 1.51
C THR A 187 8.00 -11.33 0.27
N SER A 188 6.73 -11.71 0.35
CA SER A 188 5.77 -11.44 -0.72
C SER A 188 4.38 -11.20 -0.17
N VAL A 189 3.62 -10.33 -0.85
CA VAL A 189 2.24 -9.98 -0.51
C VAL A 189 1.36 -10.17 -1.73
N MET A 190 0.34 -11.00 -1.61
CA MET A 190 -0.73 -11.13 -2.59
C MET A 190 -1.78 -10.05 -2.32
N LEU A 191 -1.99 -9.16 -3.29
CA LEU A 191 -2.92 -8.03 -3.26
C LEU A 191 -4.09 -8.37 -4.17
N THR A 192 -5.25 -8.58 -3.60
CA THR A 192 -6.42 -9.15 -4.30
C THR A 192 -7.53 -8.14 -4.54
N GLY A 193 -7.44 -6.91 -3.99
CA GLY A 193 -8.60 -6.02 -3.97
C GLY A 193 -9.84 -6.76 -3.47
N ASP A 194 -10.94 -6.63 -4.20
CA ASP A 194 -12.22 -7.24 -3.85
C ASP A 194 -12.68 -8.33 -4.83
N ILE A 195 -11.73 -8.94 -5.56
CA ILE A 195 -12.07 -10.00 -6.52
C ILE A 195 -12.85 -11.13 -5.85
N GLY A 196 -13.84 -11.67 -6.58
CA GLY A 196 -14.60 -12.82 -6.17
C GLY A 196 -13.99 -14.14 -6.61
N ALA A 197 -14.60 -15.25 -6.17
CA ALA A 197 -14.17 -16.62 -6.48
C ALA A 197 -14.10 -16.92 -8.00
N LYS A 198 -14.83 -16.20 -8.84
CA LYS A 198 -14.76 -16.31 -10.31
C LYS A 198 -13.38 -15.90 -10.81
N THR A 199 -12.90 -14.72 -10.41
CA THR A 199 -11.60 -14.18 -10.80
C THR A 199 -10.45 -14.95 -10.15
N GLU A 200 -10.61 -15.40 -8.90
CA GLU A 200 -9.65 -16.32 -8.27
C GLU A 200 -9.41 -17.58 -9.10
N LYS A 201 -10.46 -18.19 -9.67
CA LYS A 201 -10.31 -19.35 -10.55
C LYS A 201 -9.52 -19.05 -11.82
N ILE A 202 -9.72 -17.88 -12.41
CA ILE A 202 -8.95 -17.44 -13.58
C ILE A 202 -7.47 -17.34 -13.19
N ILE A 203 -7.18 -16.64 -12.09
CA ILE A 203 -5.81 -16.46 -11.60
C ILE A 203 -5.14 -17.81 -11.34
N LEU A 204 -5.85 -18.75 -10.71
CA LEU A 204 -5.33 -20.11 -10.46
C LEU A 204 -5.07 -20.89 -11.74
N SER A 205 -5.84 -20.67 -12.81
CA SER A 205 -5.64 -21.37 -14.08
C SER A 205 -4.52 -20.79 -14.93
N GLU A 206 -4.26 -19.48 -14.79
CA GLU A 206 -3.35 -18.74 -15.65
C GLU A 206 -1.95 -18.53 -15.06
N ASN A 207 -1.76 -18.86 -13.78
CA ASN A 207 -0.49 -18.64 -13.10
C ASN A 207 -0.01 -19.92 -12.41
N SER A 208 1.30 -20.12 -12.38
CA SER A 208 1.91 -21.23 -11.64
C SER A 208 1.82 -21.01 -10.13
N GLU A 209 1.86 -22.10 -9.36
CA GLU A 209 1.89 -22.04 -7.89
C GLU A 209 3.04 -21.15 -7.39
N ALA A 210 4.21 -21.21 -8.01
CA ALA A 210 5.37 -20.37 -7.64
C ALA A 210 5.12 -18.86 -7.84
N GLN A 211 4.27 -18.48 -8.80
CA GLN A 211 3.88 -17.07 -9.00
C GLN A 211 2.83 -16.63 -7.98
N LEU A 212 2.09 -17.56 -7.39
CA LEU A 212 0.98 -17.26 -6.49
C LEU A 212 1.36 -17.37 -5.01
N THR A 213 2.22 -18.33 -4.63
CA THR A 213 2.64 -18.49 -3.22
C THR A 213 3.17 -17.20 -2.65
N SER A 214 2.63 -16.80 -1.50
CA SER A 214 2.93 -15.51 -0.89
C SER A 214 2.94 -15.60 0.63
N THR A 215 3.92 -14.96 1.27
CA THR A 215 4.06 -14.90 2.73
C THR A 215 2.83 -14.26 3.38
N ILE A 216 2.25 -13.27 2.70
CA ILE A 216 1.13 -12.47 3.18
C ILE A 216 0.02 -12.47 2.13
N LEU A 217 -1.21 -12.60 2.57
CA LEU A 217 -2.42 -12.40 1.77
C LEU A 217 -3.18 -11.17 2.28
N LYS A 218 -3.38 -10.14 1.44
CA LYS A 218 -4.50 -9.21 1.64
C LYS A 218 -5.76 -9.98 1.30
N VAL A 219 -6.59 -10.24 2.29
CA VAL A 219 -7.82 -11.02 2.15
C VAL A 219 -8.81 -10.29 1.26
N GLY A 220 -9.35 -10.98 0.27
CA GLY A 220 -10.26 -10.38 -0.71
C GLY A 220 -11.56 -9.86 -0.07
N HIS A 221 -12.04 -8.75 -0.60
CA HIS A 221 -13.36 -8.18 -0.31
C HIS A 221 -13.65 -8.08 1.21
N HIS A 222 -12.67 -7.53 1.96
CA HIS A 222 -12.75 -7.29 3.40
C HIS A 222 -13.11 -8.53 4.24
N GLY A 223 -12.81 -9.73 3.72
CA GLY A 223 -13.19 -10.99 4.36
C GLY A 223 -14.60 -11.45 4.05
N SER A 224 -15.20 -11.02 2.93
CA SER A 224 -16.46 -11.56 2.41
C SER A 224 -16.35 -13.06 2.09
N HIS A 225 -17.44 -13.80 2.30
CA HIS A 225 -17.53 -15.22 1.90
C HIS A 225 -17.54 -15.42 0.37
N THR A 226 -17.68 -14.35 -0.41
CA THR A 226 -17.61 -14.39 -1.89
C THR A 226 -16.19 -14.47 -2.44
N SER A 227 -15.18 -14.25 -1.56
CA SER A 227 -13.76 -14.18 -1.88
C SER A 227 -12.95 -15.13 -1.00
N SER A 228 -11.66 -15.24 -1.27
CA SER A 228 -10.69 -16.04 -0.49
C SER A 228 -11.12 -17.51 -0.38
N SER A 229 -11.49 -18.09 -1.54
CA SER A 229 -11.90 -19.50 -1.63
C SER A 229 -10.84 -20.45 -1.10
N SER A 230 -11.27 -21.62 -0.57
CA SER A 230 -10.35 -22.63 -0.03
C SER A 230 -9.26 -23.05 -1.02
N SER A 231 -9.56 -23.11 -2.34
CA SER A 231 -8.58 -23.43 -3.37
C SER A 231 -7.55 -22.31 -3.54
N PHE A 232 -7.99 -21.05 -3.50
CA PHE A 232 -7.12 -19.89 -3.62
C PHE A 232 -6.20 -19.77 -2.41
N VAL A 233 -6.74 -19.76 -1.20
CA VAL A 233 -5.97 -19.68 0.04
C VAL A 233 -4.96 -20.83 0.16
N LYS A 234 -5.35 -22.05 -0.25
CA LYS A 234 -4.46 -23.23 -0.26
C LYS A 234 -3.22 -23.00 -1.12
N ILE A 235 -3.38 -22.43 -2.33
CA ILE A 235 -2.26 -22.21 -3.28
C ILE A 235 -1.41 -21.02 -2.85
N ILE A 236 -2.04 -19.91 -2.38
CA ILE A 236 -1.30 -18.77 -1.83
C ILE A 236 -0.47 -19.20 -0.62
N SER A 237 -1.01 -20.09 0.22
CA SER A 237 -0.37 -20.65 1.42
C SER A 237 0.22 -19.57 2.35
N PRO A 238 -0.56 -18.53 2.74
CA PRO A 238 -0.04 -17.38 3.46
C PRO A 238 0.26 -17.72 4.92
N GLU A 239 1.41 -17.22 5.42
CA GLU A 239 1.70 -17.21 6.85
C GLU A 239 0.82 -16.19 7.59
N TYR A 240 0.57 -15.04 6.96
CA TYR A 240 -0.25 -13.97 7.51
C TYR A 240 -1.37 -13.60 6.54
N SER A 241 -2.57 -13.40 7.07
CA SER A 241 -3.74 -12.91 6.33
C SER A 241 -4.18 -11.57 6.91
N LEU A 242 -4.09 -10.52 6.11
CA LEU A 242 -4.45 -9.17 6.50
C LEU A 242 -5.87 -8.85 6.01
N ILE A 243 -6.74 -8.43 6.92
CA ILE A 243 -8.11 -8.04 6.60
C ILE A 243 -8.26 -6.55 6.89
N SER A 244 -8.58 -5.78 5.83
CA SER A 244 -9.00 -4.39 5.95
C SER A 244 -10.50 -4.35 6.11
N ASP A 245 -10.98 -3.97 7.28
CA ASP A 245 -12.42 -3.90 7.57
C ASP A 245 -12.73 -2.84 8.62
N GLY A 246 -13.97 -2.37 8.60
CA GLY A 246 -14.44 -1.33 9.52
C GLY A 246 -15.05 -1.92 10.78
N LYS A 247 -14.72 -1.33 11.93
CA LYS A 247 -15.37 -1.68 13.20
C LYS A 247 -16.88 -1.48 13.11
N ASN A 248 -17.65 -2.51 13.47
CA ASN A 248 -19.11 -2.51 13.41
C ASN A 248 -19.67 -2.22 12.00
N ASN A 249 -18.98 -2.69 10.95
CA ASN A 249 -19.47 -2.54 9.58
C ASN A 249 -20.84 -3.23 9.38
N SER A 250 -21.65 -2.68 8.47
CA SER A 250 -23.01 -3.18 8.21
C SER A 250 -23.04 -4.44 7.33
N TYR A 251 -21.90 -4.85 6.77
CA TYR A 251 -21.80 -6.01 5.88
C TYR A 251 -21.60 -7.32 6.64
N GLY A 252 -21.26 -7.25 7.93
CA GLY A 252 -20.93 -8.41 8.75
C GLY A 252 -19.53 -8.98 8.45
N HIS A 253 -18.67 -8.19 7.81
CA HIS A 253 -17.30 -8.57 7.51
C HIS A 253 -16.40 -8.50 8.76
N PRO A 254 -15.41 -9.38 8.85
CA PRO A 254 -15.18 -10.55 7.99
C PRO A 254 -16.18 -11.67 8.32
N HIS A 255 -16.66 -12.37 7.31
CA HIS A 255 -17.55 -13.53 7.50
C HIS A 255 -16.82 -14.70 8.15
N ARG A 256 -17.57 -15.48 8.92
CA ARG A 256 -17.01 -16.62 9.67
C ARG A 256 -16.40 -17.67 8.74
N GLU A 257 -17.02 -17.92 7.61
CA GLU A 257 -16.56 -18.87 6.59
C GLU A 257 -15.17 -18.53 6.08
N THR A 258 -14.88 -17.24 5.89
CA THR A 258 -13.57 -16.75 5.48
C THR A 258 -12.55 -16.94 6.59
N LEU A 259 -12.89 -16.57 7.83
CA LEU A 259 -12.01 -16.78 8.99
C LEU A 259 -11.69 -18.26 9.22
N ASP A 260 -12.71 -19.14 9.11
CA ASP A 260 -12.54 -20.59 9.25
C ASP A 260 -11.64 -21.14 8.14
N THR A 261 -11.77 -20.64 6.89
CA THR A 261 -10.90 -21.01 5.77
C THR A 261 -9.44 -20.62 6.02
N LEU A 262 -9.18 -19.38 6.43
CA LEU A 262 -7.83 -18.91 6.72
C LEU A 262 -7.19 -19.68 7.88
N THR A 263 -7.96 -19.93 8.93
CA THR A 263 -7.52 -20.71 10.10
C THR A 263 -7.21 -22.15 9.73
N LYS A 264 -8.02 -22.78 8.88
CA LYS A 264 -7.82 -24.15 8.38
C LYS A 264 -6.48 -24.31 7.68
N PHE A 265 -6.02 -23.29 6.96
CA PHE A 265 -4.71 -23.32 6.29
C PHE A 265 -3.57 -22.74 7.15
N GLY A 266 -3.81 -22.49 8.44
CA GLY A 266 -2.78 -22.14 9.42
C GLY A 266 -2.31 -20.67 9.34
N SER A 267 -3.04 -19.81 8.64
CA SER A 267 -2.67 -18.40 8.50
C SER A 267 -2.97 -17.61 9.79
N LYS A 268 -2.05 -16.74 10.18
CA LYS A 268 -2.25 -15.78 11.28
C LYS A 268 -3.05 -14.59 10.78
N ILE A 269 -4.22 -14.36 11.36
CA ILE A 269 -5.16 -13.32 10.92
C ILE A 269 -4.89 -12.02 11.67
N LEU A 270 -4.64 -10.94 10.93
CA LEU A 270 -4.49 -9.58 11.44
C LEU A 270 -5.58 -8.70 10.82
N ARG A 271 -6.31 -7.91 11.63
CA ARG A 271 -7.50 -7.15 11.22
C ARG A 271 -7.38 -5.69 11.63
N THR A 272 -7.71 -4.77 10.71
CA THR A 272 -7.65 -3.32 10.99
C THR A 272 -8.68 -2.87 12.00
N ASP A 273 -9.88 -3.46 12.06
CA ASP A 273 -10.93 -3.13 13.03
C ASP A 273 -10.51 -3.43 14.48
N LEU A 274 -9.59 -4.35 14.70
CA LEU A 274 -9.07 -4.74 16.01
C LEU A 274 -7.75 -4.05 16.35
N LEU A 275 -6.85 -3.90 15.36
CA LEU A 275 -5.46 -3.50 15.55
C LEU A 275 -5.18 -2.05 15.13
N GLY A 276 -6.08 -1.42 14.38
CA GLY A 276 -5.83 -0.15 13.71
C GLY A 276 -4.96 -0.35 12.46
N THR A 277 -4.18 0.64 12.08
CA THR A 277 -3.24 0.52 10.95
C THR A 277 -2.20 -0.56 11.23
N ILE A 278 -2.04 -1.50 10.29
CA ILE A 278 -1.09 -2.61 10.36
C ILE A 278 0.11 -2.26 9.49
N ILE A 279 1.27 -2.07 10.11
CA ILE A 279 2.51 -1.77 9.40
C ILE A 279 3.42 -3.00 9.44
N MET A 280 3.78 -3.50 8.27
CA MET A 280 4.81 -4.52 8.08
C MET A 280 6.07 -3.87 7.56
N LYS A 281 7.19 -4.18 8.17
CA LYS A 281 8.54 -3.88 7.67
C LYS A 281 9.27 -5.17 7.35
N SER A 282 9.97 -5.20 6.23
CA SER A 282 10.80 -6.33 5.82
C SER A 282 12.17 -5.88 5.36
N ASP A 283 13.18 -6.68 5.67
CA ASP A 283 14.54 -6.57 5.15
C ASP A 283 14.78 -7.49 3.94
N GLY A 284 13.72 -8.13 3.43
CA GLY A 284 13.75 -9.13 2.36
C GLY A 284 13.98 -10.56 2.85
N GLN A 285 14.18 -10.79 4.14
CA GLN A 285 14.30 -12.13 4.75
C GLN A 285 13.16 -12.35 5.76
N ASP A 286 12.99 -11.43 6.67
CA ASP A 286 12.03 -11.48 7.76
C ASP A 286 10.99 -10.35 7.67
N VAL A 287 9.84 -10.57 8.31
CA VAL A 287 8.77 -9.57 8.44
C VAL A 287 8.52 -9.24 9.90
N ASN A 288 8.37 -7.96 10.20
CA ASN A 288 8.03 -7.45 11.52
C ASN A 288 6.78 -6.58 11.44
N PHE A 289 5.83 -6.81 12.35
CA PHE A 289 4.58 -6.06 12.41
C PHE A 289 4.53 -5.09 13.57
N SER A 290 3.98 -3.90 13.32
CA SER A 290 3.57 -2.94 14.33
C SER A 290 2.15 -2.43 14.04
N PHE A 291 1.46 -1.95 15.07
CA PHE A 291 0.04 -1.61 15.02
C PHE A 291 -0.20 -0.22 15.60
N HIS A 292 -1.05 0.57 14.92
CA HIS A 292 -1.37 1.93 15.34
C HIS A 292 -2.88 2.17 15.34
N LYS A 293 -3.47 2.24 16.52
CA LYS A 293 -4.88 2.62 16.73
C LYS A 293 -5.08 4.12 16.66
#